data_3957121e1a18529fee93d980f16a1f87
#
_entry.id   3957121e1a18529fee93d980f16a1f87
#
_cell.length_a   1.000
_cell.length_b   1.000
_cell.length_c   1.000
_cell.angle_alpha   90.00
_cell.angle_beta   90.00
_cell.angle_gamma   90.00
#
_symmetry.space_group_name_H-M   'P 1'
#
loop_
_entity.id
_entity.type
_entity.pdbx_description
1 polymer ?
#
loop_
_entity_poly.entity_id
_entity_poly.type
_entity_poly.pdbx_seq_one_letter_code
_entity_poly.pdbx_strand_id
1 'polypeptide(L)'
;MKGVRLHGPRDLRVEDLPDPPPPGRGQVLLRVTSAGICGSDLHSYNDARIGDTPVTHPLVLGHEFAAVVELCGSDAFAGDGRALSPGVRVAVDPASPCLKCDMCLRGDTHICRNLHFCGLAPDDGCFCERLVAPAHSCFILPPGIDDESGALLEPLGVAMHAVLRCRIISGDSVAIFGAGPIGLLILQLALRAGAAPVFVVEPLSWRRALAARLGAAIVDPASDPVASIFRLTGGKGVDVAVEAAWADASVQSAAASAAPGGRVVLVGIPSDDRLTLEHSTARRKELTLVLSRRMKNTYPGAIRMVKENLVDLKGLITHRFPLSELPAAFALNAGYDEQVVKVMITYGGIRES
;
A
#
# COMPACT_ATOMS: atom_id res chain seq x y z
N MET A 1 -14.70 -23.44 0.30
CA MET A 1 -14.61 -22.13 0.96
C MET A 1 -15.17 -21.03 0.07
N LYS A 2 -15.62 -19.90 0.61
CA LYS A 2 -16.01 -18.74 -0.20
C LYS A 2 -14.78 -17.92 -0.59
N GLY A 3 -14.85 -17.32 -1.79
CA GLY A 3 -13.87 -16.36 -2.30
C GLY A 3 -14.44 -15.54 -3.44
N VAL A 4 -13.70 -14.53 -3.86
CA VAL A 4 -14.13 -13.63 -4.94
C VAL A 4 -13.08 -13.59 -6.02
N ARG A 5 -13.45 -13.91 -7.27
CA ARG A 5 -12.57 -13.91 -8.43
C ARG A 5 -12.90 -12.81 -9.42
N LEU A 6 -11.85 -12.22 -9.94
CA LEU A 6 -11.92 -11.34 -11.09
C LEU A 6 -11.88 -12.19 -12.37
N HIS A 7 -12.92 -12.13 -13.19
CA HIS A 7 -13.04 -12.85 -14.47
C HIS A 7 -12.70 -11.98 -15.70
N GLY A 8 -12.69 -10.68 -15.53
CA GLY A 8 -12.40 -9.69 -16.56
C GLY A 8 -12.62 -8.28 -16.02
N PRO A 9 -12.48 -7.23 -16.83
CA PRO A 9 -12.68 -5.87 -16.39
C PRO A 9 -14.04 -5.69 -15.72
N ARG A 10 -14.03 -5.28 -14.44
CA ARG A 10 -15.19 -5.04 -13.57
C ARG A 10 -16.11 -6.24 -13.34
N ASP A 11 -15.62 -7.46 -13.57
CA ASP A 11 -16.36 -8.71 -13.39
C ASP A 11 -15.83 -9.49 -12.20
N LEU A 12 -16.16 -9.04 -10.99
CA LEU A 12 -15.90 -9.74 -9.75
C LEU A 12 -17.09 -10.64 -9.38
N ARG A 13 -16.83 -11.93 -9.08
CA ARG A 13 -17.85 -12.91 -8.75
C ARG A 13 -17.55 -13.59 -7.43
N VAL A 14 -18.56 -13.68 -6.55
CA VAL A 14 -18.50 -14.47 -5.33
C VAL A 14 -18.75 -15.93 -5.69
N GLU A 15 -17.79 -16.80 -5.36
CA GLU A 15 -17.78 -18.20 -5.79
C GLU A 15 -17.47 -19.16 -4.65
N ASP A 16 -17.86 -20.42 -4.82
CA ASP A 16 -17.36 -21.52 -4.03
C ASP A 16 -16.03 -22.01 -4.61
N LEU A 17 -14.95 -21.75 -3.90
CA LEU A 17 -13.61 -22.17 -4.26
C LEU A 17 -13.26 -23.49 -3.57
N PRO A 18 -12.38 -24.32 -4.16
CA PRO A 18 -11.81 -25.46 -3.44
C PRO A 18 -11.09 -24.98 -2.19
N ASP A 19 -11.09 -25.81 -1.15
CA ASP A 19 -10.27 -25.54 0.02
C ASP A 19 -8.77 -25.63 -0.35
N PRO A 20 -7.91 -24.79 0.25
CA PRO A 20 -6.48 -24.87 0.03
C PRO A 20 -5.92 -26.23 0.47
N PRO A 21 -4.83 -26.73 -0.16
CA PRO A 21 -4.18 -27.95 0.28
C PRO A 21 -3.60 -27.77 1.70
N PRO A 22 -3.34 -28.88 2.42
CA PRO A 22 -2.59 -28.80 3.68
C PRO A 22 -1.24 -28.10 3.50
N PRO A 23 -0.81 -27.26 4.48
CA PRO A 23 0.45 -26.54 4.36
C PRO A 23 1.65 -27.49 4.38
N GLY A 24 2.58 -27.28 3.44
CA GLY A 24 3.86 -27.98 3.37
C GLY A 24 4.89 -27.41 4.35
N ARG A 25 6.13 -27.89 4.24
CA ARG A 25 7.26 -27.40 5.05
C ARG A 25 7.48 -25.90 4.87
N GLY A 26 7.57 -25.13 5.96
CA GLY A 26 7.74 -23.69 5.95
C GLY A 26 6.51 -22.91 5.51
N GLN A 27 5.33 -23.56 5.49
CA GLN A 27 4.06 -22.95 5.13
C GLN A 27 3.05 -23.00 6.29
N VAL A 28 2.05 -22.15 6.23
CA VAL A 28 0.90 -22.12 7.15
C VAL A 28 -0.39 -22.01 6.35
N LEU A 29 -1.44 -22.65 6.84
CA LEU A 29 -2.81 -22.38 6.42
C LEU A 29 -3.35 -21.23 7.26
N LEU A 30 -3.82 -20.21 6.60
CA LEU A 30 -4.34 -18.99 7.20
C LEU A 30 -5.85 -18.88 6.96
N ARG A 31 -6.57 -18.49 7.99
CA ARG A 31 -7.94 -17.98 7.88
C ARG A 31 -7.90 -16.46 7.93
N VAL A 32 -8.31 -15.81 6.84
CA VAL A 32 -8.33 -14.35 6.74
C VAL A 32 -9.34 -13.77 7.72
N THR A 33 -8.98 -12.68 8.40
CA THR A 33 -9.86 -12.01 9.38
C THR A 33 -10.19 -10.58 8.96
N SER A 34 -9.29 -9.92 8.24
CA SER A 34 -9.51 -8.58 7.70
C SER A 34 -8.63 -8.37 6.48
N ALA A 35 -9.13 -7.69 5.46
CA ALA A 35 -8.34 -7.31 4.29
C ALA A 35 -8.69 -5.89 3.82
N GLY A 36 -7.71 -5.19 3.24
CA GLY A 36 -7.89 -3.87 2.63
C GLY A 36 -7.97 -3.97 1.11
N ILE A 37 -8.73 -3.06 0.46
CA ILE A 37 -8.67 -2.86 -0.98
C ILE A 37 -7.57 -1.85 -1.29
N CYS A 38 -6.61 -2.25 -2.13
CA CYS A 38 -5.51 -1.41 -2.61
C CYS A 38 -5.86 -0.72 -3.94
N GLY A 39 -5.17 0.38 -4.23
CA GLY A 39 -5.24 1.01 -5.54
C GLY A 39 -4.81 0.08 -6.69
N SER A 40 -3.84 -0.80 -6.47
CA SER A 40 -3.42 -1.79 -7.46
C SER A 40 -4.50 -2.85 -7.77
N ASP A 41 -5.34 -3.21 -6.78
CA ASP A 41 -6.50 -4.05 -7.02
C ASP A 41 -7.52 -3.36 -7.95
N LEU A 42 -7.67 -2.03 -7.82
CA LEU A 42 -8.54 -1.24 -8.70
C LEU A 42 -8.02 -1.17 -10.14
N HIS A 43 -6.70 -1.19 -10.38
CA HIS A 43 -6.15 -1.34 -11.72
C HIS A 43 -6.55 -2.69 -12.31
N SER A 44 -6.30 -3.78 -11.58
CA SER A 44 -6.71 -5.12 -12.03
C SER A 44 -8.22 -5.20 -12.27
N TYR A 45 -9.03 -4.60 -11.40
CA TYR A 45 -10.49 -4.55 -11.52
C TYR A 45 -10.95 -3.78 -12.75
N ASN A 46 -10.40 -2.58 -13.00
CA ASN A 46 -10.85 -1.74 -14.13
C ASN A 46 -10.35 -2.25 -15.47
N ASP A 47 -9.08 -2.69 -15.56
CA ASP A 47 -8.36 -2.89 -16.81
C ASP A 47 -7.94 -4.34 -17.03
N ALA A 48 -8.24 -5.27 -16.10
CA ALA A 48 -7.74 -6.65 -16.03
C ALA A 48 -6.21 -6.72 -16.20
N ARG A 49 -5.49 -5.74 -15.66
CA ARG A 49 -4.03 -5.66 -15.69
C ARG A 49 -3.51 -4.70 -14.63
N ILE A 50 -2.24 -4.84 -14.30
CA ILE A 50 -1.48 -3.83 -13.56
C ILE A 50 -0.12 -3.63 -14.24
N GLY A 51 0.16 -2.40 -14.71
CA GLY A 51 1.33 -2.13 -15.53
C GLY A 51 1.37 -3.08 -16.76
N ASP A 52 2.47 -3.81 -16.92
CA ASP A 52 2.70 -4.80 -17.98
C ASP A 52 2.15 -6.21 -17.69
N THR A 53 1.58 -6.44 -16.50
CA THR A 53 1.12 -7.75 -16.05
C THR A 53 -0.39 -7.91 -16.26
N PRO A 54 -0.86 -8.67 -17.29
CA PRO A 54 -2.27 -8.91 -17.53
C PRO A 54 -2.83 -9.99 -16.59
N VAL A 55 -4.10 -9.90 -16.27
CA VAL A 55 -4.88 -10.98 -15.65
C VAL A 55 -5.39 -11.88 -16.79
N THR A 56 -4.79 -13.06 -16.94
CA THR A 56 -5.06 -13.99 -18.08
C THR A 56 -5.99 -15.13 -17.72
N HIS A 57 -6.37 -15.29 -16.47
CA HIS A 57 -7.26 -16.31 -15.93
C HIS A 57 -8.03 -15.75 -14.73
N PRO A 58 -9.14 -16.37 -14.31
CA PRO A 58 -9.86 -15.91 -13.12
C PRO A 58 -8.94 -15.89 -11.89
N LEU A 59 -8.82 -14.73 -11.24
CA LEU A 59 -7.85 -14.47 -10.18
C LEU A 59 -8.55 -13.95 -8.92
N VAL A 60 -8.19 -14.50 -7.75
CA VAL A 60 -8.52 -13.90 -6.47
C VAL A 60 -7.58 -12.71 -6.23
N LEU A 61 -8.12 -11.51 -6.08
CA LEU A 61 -7.34 -10.31 -5.77
C LEU A 61 -7.07 -10.18 -4.24
N GLY A 62 -6.39 -9.08 -3.86
CA GLY A 62 -6.16 -8.68 -2.47
C GLY A 62 -4.82 -9.15 -1.91
N HIS A 63 -4.17 -8.24 -1.18
CA HIS A 63 -2.82 -8.46 -0.64
C HIS A 63 -2.55 -7.72 0.67
N GLU A 64 -3.45 -6.90 1.13
CA GLU A 64 -3.36 -6.20 2.41
C GLU A 64 -4.22 -6.93 3.44
N PHE A 65 -3.68 -7.84 4.26
CA PHE A 65 -4.51 -8.63 5.13
C PHE A 65 -3.89 -9.06 6.46
N ALA A 66 -4.76 -9.33 7.41
CA ALA A 66 -4.49 -10.03 8.65
C ALA A 66 -5.22 -11.38 8.67
N ALA A 67 -4.69 -12.33 9.40
CA ALA A 67 -5.22 -13.67 9.46
C ALA A 67 -4.94 -14.34 10.80
N VAL A 68 -5.62 -15.46 11.05
CA VAL A 68 -5.30 -16.41 12.12
C VAL A 68 -4.71 -17.67 11.50
N VAL A 69 -3.63 -18.15 12.07
CA VAL A 69 -3.01 -19.43 11.67
C VAL A 69 -3.96 -20.57 12.05
N GLU A 70 -4.41 -21.38 11.09
CA GLU A 70 -5.24 -22.56 11.35
C GLU A 70 -4.39 -23.83 11.46
N LEU A 71 -3.43 -24.01 10.55
CA LEU A 71 -2.52 -25.16 10.54
C LEU A 71 -1.09 -24.71 10.21
N CYS A 72 -0.12 -25.42 10.76
CA CYS A 72 1.28 -25.23 10.44
C CYS A 72 1.86 -26.48 9.76
N GLY A 73 2.60 -26.28 8.68
CA GLY A 73 3.53 -27.30 8.19
C GLY A 73 4.76 -27.43 9.11
N SER A 74 5.65 -28.35 8.85
CA SER A 74 6.91 -28.42 9.57
C SER A 74 7.76 -27.17 9.34
N ASP A 75 8.57 -26.77 10.32
CA ASP A 75 9.47 -25.62 10.24
C ASP A 75 8.74 -24.29 9.92
N ALA A 76 7.56 -24.10 10.46
CA ALA A 76 6.78 -22.87 10.28
C ALA A 76 7.25 -21.77 11.24
N PHE A 77 8.17 -20.91 10.78
CA PHE A 77 8.68 -19.75 11.51
C PHE A 77 8.22 -18.44 10.86
N ALA A 78 7.75 -17.51 11.68
CA ALA A 78 7.39 -16.15 11.27
C ALA A 78 8.60 -15.39 10.71
N GLY A 79 8.35 -14.25 10.03
CA GLY A 79 9.40 -13.40 9.45
C GLY A 79 10.40 -12.82 10.47
N ASP A 80 10.05 -12.83 11.75
CA ASP A 80 10.93 -12.45 12.86
C ASP A 80 11.61 -13.64 13.57
N GLY A 81 11.46 -14.84 13.02
CA GLY A 81 12.09 -16.08 13.53
C GLY A 81 11.33 -16.78 14.64
N ARG A 82 10.20 -16.27 15.12
CA ARG A 82 9.36 -16.94 16.11
C ARG A 82 8.57 -18.11 15.51
N ALA A 83 8.42 -19.20 16.23
CA ALA A 83 7.61 -20.33 15.79
C ALA A 83 6.13 -19.92 15.72
N LEU A 84 5.45 -20.33 14.63
CA LEU A 84 4.02 -20.18 14.48
C LEU A 84 3.28 -21.39 15.03
N SER A 85 2.06 -21.16 15.53
CA SER A 85 1.15 -22.21 16.00
C SER A 85 -0.30 -21.85 15.67
N PRO A 86 -1.21 -22.83 15.62
CA PRO A 86 -2.63 -22.56 15.44
C PRO A 86 -3.18 -21.58 16.49
N GLY A 87 -4.06 -20.67 16.05
CA GLY A 87 -4.64 -19.61 16.87
C GLY A 87 -3.84 -18.30 16.91
N VAL A 88 -2.59 -18.29 16.45
CA VAL A 88 -1.77 -17.06 16.42
C VAL A 88 -2.30 -16.10 15.34
N ARG A 89 -2.49 -14.83 15.72
CA ARG A 89 -2.87 -13.76 14.79
C ARG A 89 -1.63 -13.18 14.10
N VAL A 90 -1.71 -12.99 12.80
CA VAL A 90 -0.60 -12.50 11.97
C VAL A 90 -1.06 -11.43 10.99
N ALA A 91 -0.17 -10.51 10.68
CA ALA A 91 -0.20 -9.75 9.42
C ALA A 91 0.73 -10.43 8.42
N VAL A 92 0.43 -10.31 7.14
CA VAL A 92 1.16 -11.05 6.11
C VAL A 92 1.80 -10.09 5.11
N ASP A 93 3.12 -10.20 4.94
CA ASP A 93 3.80 -9.58 3.80
C ASP A 93 3.40 -10.35 2.53
N PRO A 94 2.71 -9.72 1.59
CA PRO A 94 2.24 -10.41 0.39
C PRO A 94 3.35 -10.84 -0.56
N ALA A 95 4.57 -10.35 -0.36
CA ALA A 95 5.72 -10.67 -1.20
C ALA A 95 6.39 -11.98 -0.74
N SER A 96 6.56 -12.92 -1.68
CA SER A 96 7.28 -14.18 -1.48
C SER A 96 8.55 -14.19 -2.34
N PRO A 97 9.67 -13.67 -1.85
CA PRO A 97 10.93 -13.66 -2.58
C PRO A 97 11.57 -15.06 -2.63
N CYS A 98 12.34 -15.34 -3.68
CA CYS A 98 12.99 -16.67 -3.85
C CYS A 98 14.15 -16.93 -2.87
N LEU A 99 14.60 -15.94 -2.12
CA LEU A 99 15.68 -15.95 -1.12
C LEU A 99 17.06 -16.43 -1.62
N LYS A 100 17.24 -16.68 -2.92
CA LYS A 100 18.48 -17.23 -3.51
C LYS A 100 19.05 -16.43 -4.69
N CYS A 101 18.31 -15.51 -5.29
CA CYS A 101 18.86 -14.66 -6.36
C CYS A 101 19.78 -13.57 -5.79
N ASP A 102 20.55 -12.94 -6.67
CA ASP A 102 21.47 -11.86 -6.33
C ASP A 102 20.83 -10.70 -5.56
N MET A 103 19.57 -10.34 -5.92
CA MET A 103 18.82 -9.31 -5.21
C MET A 103 18.49 -9.74 -3.77
N CYS A 104 18.01 -10.98 -3.60
CA CYS A 104 17.70 -11.52 -2.28
C CYS A 104 18.94 -11.61 -1.39
N LEU A 105 20.06 -12.08 -1.95
CA LEU A 105 21.33 -12.21 -1.20
C LEU A 105 21.91 -10.86 -0.76
N ARG A 106 21.58 -9.76 -1.47
CA ARG A 106 21.91 -8.40 -1.03
C ARG A 106 20.93 -7.81 -0.02
N GLY A 107 19.84 -8.53 0.30
CA GLY A 107 18.78 -8.06 1.15
C GLY A 107 17.75 -7.16 0.43
N ASP A 108 17.78 -7.09 -0.90
CA ASP A 108 16.85 -6.34 -1.73
C ASP A 108 15.67 -7.23 -2.19
N THR A 109 15.02 -7.91 -1.24
CA THR A 109 14.00 -8.93 -1.50
C THR A 109 12.79 -8.41 -2.26
N HIS A 110 12.44 -7.12 -2.10
CA HIS A 110 11.32 -6.45 -2.78
C HIS A 110 11.50 -6.32 -4.31
N ILE A 111 12.72 -6.47 -4.81
CA ILE A 111 13.06 -6.51 -6.24
C ILE A 111 13.63 -7.86 -6.64
N CYS A 112 13.21 -8.94 -5.97
CA CYS A 112 13.56 -10.31 -6.30
C CYS A 112 13.23 -10.62 -7.77
N ARG A 113 14.15 -11.35 -8.47
CA ARG A 113 13.96 -11.71 -9.90
C ARG A 113 12.85 -12.73 -10.11
N ASN A 114 12.53 -13.53 -9.09
CA ASN A 114 11.49 -14.56 -9.12
C ASN A 114 10.52 -14.28 -7.94
N LEU A 115 9.94 -13.10 -7.94
CA LEU A 115 9.02 -12.71 -6.90
C LEU A 115 7.63 -13.22 -7.18
N HIS A 116 7.06 -13.96 -6.24
CA HIS A 116 5.64 -14.24 -6.14
C HIS A 116 4.96 -13.18 -5.28
N PHE A 117 3.71 -12.86 -5.60
CA PHE A 117 3.00 -11.82 -4.86
C PHE A 117 1.50 -12.13 -4.77
N CYS A 118 1.03 -12.27 -3.55
CA CYS A 118 -0.37 -12.54 -3.24
C CYS A 118 -1.31 -11.53 -3.93
N GLY A 119 -2.27 -12.01 -4.71
CA GLY A 119 -3.24 -11.17 -5.42
C GLY A 119 -2.74 -10.50 -6.70
N LEU A 120 -1.58 -10.92 -7.21
CA LEU A 120 -1.06 -10.50 -8.52
C LEU A 120 -0.78 -11.73 -9.37
N ALA A 121 -1.31 -11.73 -10.62
CA ALA A 121 -1.15 -12.86 -11.52
C ALA A 121 0.32 -13.37 -11.59
N PRO A 122 0.56 -14.70 -11.50
CA PRO A 122 -0.44 -15.76 -11.47
C PRO A 122 -0.95 -16.17 -10.07
N ASP A 123 -0.57 -15.48 -8.99
CA ASP A 123 -0.80 -15.91 -7.62
C ASP A 123 -2.12 -15.37 -7.06
N ASP A 124 -3.00 -16.25 -6.58
CA ASP A 124 -4.24 -15.88 -5.91
C ASP A 124 -3.98 -15.08 -4.62
N GLY A 125 -4.91 -14.17 -4.31
CA GLY A 125 -4.85 -13.23 -3.21
C GLY A 125 -5.71 -13.60 -2.00
N CYS A 126 -5.93 -12.60 -1.14
CA CYS A 126 -6.57 -12.78 0.16
C CYS A 126 -8.10 -12.54 0.16
N PHE A 127 -8.74 -12.19 -0.96
CA PHE A 127 -10.21 -12.08 -0.98
C PHE A 127 -10.88 -13.46 -1.05
N CYS A 128 -10.52 -14.34 -0.12
CA CYS A 128 -11.05 -15.67 0.12
C CYS A 128 -10.97 -15.98 1.62
N GLU A 129 -11.74 -16.97 2.09
CA GLU A 129 -11.76 -17.29 3.53
C GLU A 129 -10.43 -17.86 4.03
N ARG A 130 -9.73 -18.64 3.21
CA ARG A 130 -8.47 -19.32 3.59
C ARG A 130 -7.46 -19.33 2.45
N LEU A 131 -6.19 -19.28 2.81
CA LEU A 131 -5.08 -19.46 1.86
C LEU A 131 -3.87 -20.07 2.54
N VAL A 132 -3.00 -20.72 1.77
CA VAL A 132 -1.68 -21.16 2.23
C VAL A 132 -0.67 -20.06 1.92
N ALA A 133 0.13 -19.70 2.91
CA ALA A 133 1.19 -18.70 2.77
C ALA A 133 2.54 -19.23 3.30
N PRO A 134 3.67 -18.70 2.82
CA PRO A 134 4.96 -18.94 3.45
C PRO A 134 4.96 -18.42 4.89
N ALA A 135 5.42 -19.25 5.82
CA ALA A 135 5.45 -18.87 7.25
C ALA A 135 6.31 -17.62 7.50
N HIS A 136 7.43 -17.48 6.77
CA HIS A 136 8.33 -16.33 6.89
C HIS A 136 7.73 -15.00 6.40
N SER A 137 6.62 -15.04 5.64
CA SER A 137 5.86 -13.85 5.26
C SER A 137 4.88 -13.40 6.35
N CYS A 138 4.67 -14.21 7.39
CA CYS A 138 3.77 -13.92 8.50
C CYS A 138 4.50 -13.19 9.62
N PHE A 139 3.88 -12.14 10.17
CA PHE A 139 4.38 -11.36 11.31
C PHE A 139 3.36 -11.41 12.44
N ILE A 140 3.74 -11.93 13.61
CA ILE A 140 2.83 -12.11 14.74
C ILE A 140 2.36 -10.74 15.24
N LEU A 141 1.02 -10.56 15.28
CA LEU A 141 0.40 -9.35 15.81
C LEU A 141 0.45 -9.37 17.34
N PRO A 142 1.06 -8.36 17.97
CA PRO A 142 1.07 -8.25 19.41
C PRO A 142 -0.33 -7.88 19.95
N PRO A 143 -0.61 -8.12 21.23
CA PRO A 143 -1.80 -7.57 21.89
C PRO A 143 -1.89 -6.06 21.68
N GLY A 144 -3.13 -5.56 21.45
CA GLY A 144 -3.39 -4.13 21.20
C GLY A 144 -3.39 -3.72 19.73
N ILE A 145 -2.91 -4.55 18.80
CA ILE A 145 -3.11 -4.36 17.37
C ILE A 145 -4.27 -5.26 16.93
N ASP A 146 -5.36 -4.66 16.45
CA ASP A 146 -6.48 -5.39 15.89
C ASP A 146 -6.22 -5.86 14.45
N ASP A 147 -7.14 -6.65 13.88
CA ASP A 147 -6.97 -7.26 12.57
C ASP A 147 -7.02 -6.22 11.43
N GLU A 148 -7.82 -5.16 11.57
CA GLU A 148 -7.86 -4.08 10.58
C GLU A 148 -6.53 -3.32 10.54
N SER A 149 -5.99 -2.97 11.70
CA SER A 149 -4.66 -2.37 11.80
C SER A 149 -3.58 -3.34 11.31
N GLY A 150 -3.75 -4.64 11.57
CA GLY A 150 -2.86 -5.69 11.05
C GLY A 150 -2.82 -5.75 9.53
N ALA A 151 -3.98 -5.68 8.89
CA ALA A 151 -4.08 -5.62 7.42
C ALA A 151 -3.43 -4.36 6.84
N LEU A 152 -3.59 -3.21 7.52
CA LEU A 152 -3.00 -1.94 7.09
C LEU A 152 -1.49 -1.80 7.36
N LEU A 153 -0.84 -2.81 7.96
CA LEU A 153 0.64 -2.84 8.04
C LEU A 153 1.27 -2.95 6.65
N GLU A 154 0.56 -3.53 5.68
CA GLU A 154 1.04 -3.61 4.29
C GLU A 154 1.21 -2.20 3.70
N PRO A 155 0.14 -1.39 3.51
CA PRO A 155 0.30 -0.04 2.96
C PRO A 155 1.17 0.88 3.83
N LEU A 156 1.19 0.70 5.16
CA LEU A 156 2.13 1.40 6.03
C LEU A 156 3.57 1.03 5.67
N GLY A 157 3.85 -0.24 5.44
CA GLY A 157 5.17 -0.72 5.02
C GLY A 157 5.62 -0.12 3.68
N VAL A 158 4.70 0.00 2.71
CA VAL A 158 4.95 0.69 1.42
C VAL A 158 5.28 2.16 1.65
N ALA A 159 4.50 2.87 2.46
CA ALA A 159 4.74 4.28 2.79
C ALA A 159 6.07 4.48 3.53
N MET A 160 6.43 3.59 4.47
CA MET A 160 7.73 3.61 5.16
C MET A 160 8.88 3.46 4.17
N HIS A 161 8.77 2.54 3.20
CA HIS A 161 9.78 2.36 2.17
C HIS A 161 9.90 3.61 1.30
N ALA A 162 8.79 4.21 0.89
CA ALA A 162 8.78 5.45 0.12
C ALA A 162 9.47 6.59 0.88
N VAL A 163 9.19 6.77 2.18
CA VAL A 163 9.83 7.80 3.01
C VAL A 163 11.33 7.54 3.18
N LEU A 164 11.77 6.29 3.30
CA LEU A 164 13.21 5.95 3.27
C LEU A 164 13.85 6.35 1.94
N ARG A 165 13.12 6.20 0.82
CA ARG A 165 13.61 6.65 -0.51
C ARG A 165 13.64 8.17 -0.63
N CYS A 166 12.78 8.89 0.09
CA CYS A 166 12.79 10.35 0.16
C CYS A 166 14.07 10.91 0.79
N ARG A 167 14.74 10.16 1.66
CA ARG A 167 15.94 10.63 2.40
C ARG A 167 15.68 11.97 3.08
N ILE A 168 14.56 12.13 3.74
CA ILE A 168 14.17 13.37 4.43
C ILE A 168 15.21 13.71 5.48
N ILE A 169 15.69 14.95 5.44
CA ILE A 169 16.48 15.57 6.50
C ILE A 169 15.55 16.45 7.33
N SER A 170 15.75 16.48 8.64
CA SER A 170 14.92 17.32 9.53
C SER A 170 14.96 18.78 9.07
N GLY A 171 13.79 19.36 8.84
CA GLY A 171 13.62 20.69 8.28
C GLY A 171 13.38 20.72 6.77
N ASP A 172 13.53 19.60 6.05
CA ASP A 172 13.17 19.54 4.62
C ASP A 172 11.69 19.90 4.43
N SER A 173 11.41 20.71 3.42
CA SER A 173 10.06 20.95 2.93
C SER A 173 9.63 19.82 2.00
N VAL A 174 8.41 19.31 2.18
CA VAL A 174 7.89 18.17 1.40
C VAL A 174 6.57 18.56 0.73
N ALA A 175 6.38 18.20 -0.54
CA ALA A 175 5.08 18.27 -1.21
C ALA A 175 4.63 16.86 -1.60
N ILE A 176 3.40 16.49 -1.25
CA ILE A 176 2.79 15.21 -1.55
C ILE A 176 1.63 15.44 -2.51
N PHE A 177 1.71 14.85 -3.69
CA PHE A 177 0.67 14.89 -4.71
C PHE A 177 -0.18 13.63 -4.60
N GLY A 178 -1.41 13.78 -4.12
CA GLY A 178 -2.35 12.71 -3.79
C GLY A 178 -2.47 12.47 -2.28
N ALA A 179 -3.72 12.47 -1.78
CA ALA A 179 -4.08 12.12 -0.40
C ALA A 179 -4.95 10.85 -0.35
N GLY A 180 -4.64 9.86 -1.18
CA GLY A 180 -5.08 8.49 -1.00
C GLY A 180 -4.42 7.85 0.23
N PRO A 181 -4.71 6.58 0.56
CA PRO A 181 -4.15 5.91 1.74
C PRO A 181 -2.62 6.02 1.82
N ILE A 182 -1.92 5.81 0.71
CA ILE A 182 -0.45 5.90 0.66
C ILE A 182 0.03 7.33 0.91
N GLY A 183 -0.56 8.34 0.25
CA GLY A 183 -0.16 9.73 0.46
C GLY A 183 -0.40 10.22 1.89
N LEU A 184 -1.50 9.80 2.52
CA LEU A 184 -1.82 10.11 3.92
C LEU A 184 -0.87 9.40 4.92
N LEU A 185 -0.43 8.19 4.61
CA LEU A 185 0.59 7.50 5.41
C LEU A 185 1.96 8.15 5.24
N ILE A 186 2.34 8.52 4.01
CA ILE A 186 3.59 9.27 3.75
C ILE A 186 3.58 10.62 4.49
N LEU A 187 2.45 11.34 4.51
CA LEU A 187 2.30 12.57 5.27
C LEU A 187 2.66 12.38 6.75
N GLN A 188 2.02 11.39 7.40
CA GLN A 188 2.28 11.12 8.82
C GLN A 188 3.74 10.77 9.07
N LEU A 189 4.34 9.95 8.21
CA LEU A 189 5.73 9.51 8.32
C LEU A 189 6.72 10.63 8.02
N ALA A 190 6.44 11.50 7.04
CA ALA A 190 7.28 12.65 6.71
C ALA A 190 7.34 13.67 7.86
N LEU A 191 6.19 13.97 8.48
CA LEU A 191 6.13 14.83 9.67
C LEU A 191 6.97 14.25 10.82
N ARG A 192 6.90 12.93 11.04
CA ARG A 192 7.70 12.26 12.07
C ARG A 192 9.20 12.20 11.75
N ALA A 193 9.55 12.18 10.46
CA ALA A 193 10.94 12.30 10.03
C ALA A 193 11.50 13.72 10.19
N GLY A 194 10.67 14.68 10.61
CA GLY A 194 11.06 16.06 10.84
C GLY A 194 10.90 16.97 9.63
N ALA A 195 10.15 16.55 8.61
CA ALA A 195 9.79 17.44 7.49
C ALA A 195 8.92 18.61 7.96
N ALA A 196 9.24 19.83 7.53
CA ALA A 196 8.49 21.04 7.86
C ALA A 196 8.80 22.16 6.85
N PRO A 197 7.79 22.67 6.11
CA PRO A 197 6.40 22.23 6.07
C PRO A 197 6.17 20.98 5.21
N VAL A 198 5.02 20.31 5.41
CA VAL A 198 4.54 19.26 4.49
C VAL A 198 3.26 19.77 3.79
N PHE A 199 3.35 19.94 2.49
CA PHE A 199 2.24 20.35 1.64
C PHE A 199 1.54 19.11 1.08
N VAL A 200 0.20 19.16 0.94
CA VAL A 200 -0.58 18.13 0.26
C VAL A 200 -1.44 18.76 -0.83
N VAL A 201 -1.33 18.23 -2.03
CA VAL A 201 -2.12 18.57 -3.22
C VAL A 201 -3.10 17.42 -3.49
N GLU A 202 -4.42 17.68 -3.40
CA GLU A 202 -5.46 16.66 -3.55
C GLU A 202 -6.75 17.29 -4.09
N PRO A 203 -7.34 16.77 -5.17
CA PRO A 203 -8.58 17.35 -5.72
C PRO A 203 -9.83 17.11 -4.86
N LEU A 204 -9.88 16.00 -4.08
CA LEU A 204 -11.08 15.61 -3.33
C LEU A 204 -11.11 16.32 -1.97
N SER A 205 -12.16 17.10 -1.72
CA SER A 205 -12.26 17.97 -0.53
C SER A 205 -12.20 17.19 0.79
N TRP A 206 -12.81 16.02 0.87
CA TRP A 206 -12.79 15.20 2.10
C TRP A 206 -11.40 14.63 2.39
N ARG A 207 -10.61 14.28 1.35
CA ARG A 207 -9.22 13.83 1.52
C ARG A 207 -8.32 15.00 1.94
N ARG A 208 -8.54 16.20 1.38
CA ARG A 208 -7.86 17.42 1.86
C ARG A 208 -8.17 17.68 3.34
N ALA A 209 -9.44 17.57 3.74
CA ALA A 209 -9.82 17.74 5.14
C ALA A 209 -9.15 16.72 6.07
N LEU A 210 -9.02 15.48 5.64
CA LEU A 210 -8.29 14.44 6.37
C LEU A 210 -6.79 14.76 6.45
N ALA A 211 -6.17 15.14 5.35
CA ALA A 211 -4.76 15.55 5.32
C ALA A 211 -4.48 16.74 6.24
N ALA A 212 -5.38 17.73 6.26
CA ALA A 212 -5.27 18.89 7.17
C ALA A 212 -5.31 18.45 8.65
N ARG A 213 -6.24 17.57 9.02
CA ARG A 213 -6.29 17.02 10.39
C ARG A 213 -5.02 16.26 10.78
N LEU A 214 -4.35 15.65 9.81
CA LEU A 214 -3.07 14.94 10.02
C LEU A 214 -1.86 15.89 10.02
N GLY A 215 -2.05 17.20 9.86
CA GLY A 215 -0.99 18.21 9.99
C GLY A 215 -0.42 18.74 8.67
N ALA A 216 -1.05 18.47 7.53
CA ALA A 216 -0.62 19.01 6.24
C ALA A 216 -0.99 20.48 6.06
N ALA A 217 -0.14 21.24 5.38
CA ALA A 217 -0.49 22.49 4.73
C ALA A 217 -1.18 22.16 3.39
N ILE A 218 -2.45 22.49 3.25
CA ILE A 218 -3.24 22.14 2.06
C ILE A 218 -2.97 23.10 0.92
N VAL A 219 -2.73 22.55 -0.27
CA VAL A 219 -2.65 23.28 -1.55
C VAL A 219 -3.82 22.84 -2.42
N ASP A 220 -4.68 23.81 -2.78
CA ASP A 220 -5.82 23.52 -3.66
C ASP A 220 -5.34 23.38 -5.12
N PRO A 221 -5.58 22.23 -5.78
CA PRO A 221 -5.19 22.02 -7.17
C PRO A 221 -5.98 22.88 -8.17
N ALA A 222 -7.13 23.46 -7.78
CA ALA A 222 -7.87 24.39 -8.62
C ALA A 222 -7.13 25.73 -8.84
N SER A 223 -6.20 26.07 -7.94
CA SER A 223 -5.30 27.20 -8.08
C SER A 223 -3.90 26.65 -8.35
N ASP A 224 -3.36 26.75 -9.55
CA ASP A 224 -2.03 26.27 -9.92
C ASP A 224 -1.18 25.80 -8.72
N PRO A 225 -1.07 24.47 -8.46
CA PRO A 225 -0.43 23.96 -7.26
C PRO A 225 1.08 24.27 -7.24
N VAL A 226 1.72 24.33 -8.41
CA VAL A 226 3.15 24.62 -8.54
C VAL A 226 3.42 26.07 -8.13
N ALA A 227 2.67 27.05 -8.68
CA ALA A 227 2.80 28.45 -8.31
C ALA A 227 2.47 28.66 -6.82
N SER A 228 1.50 27.94 -6.29
CA SER A 228 1.13 28.02 -4.86
C SER A 228 2.26 27.52 -3.96
N ILE A 229 2.88 26.39 -4.27
CA ILE A 229 4.03 25.85 -3.53
C ILE A 229 5.21 26.83 -3.60
N PHE A 230 5.52 27.37 -4.76
CA PHE A 230 6.59 28.39 -4.87
C PHE A 230 6.31 29.61 -4.01
N ARG A 231 5.07 30.14 -4.01
CA ARG A 231 4.68 31.26 -3.17
C ARG A 231 4.87 30.94 -1.68
N LEU A 232 4.43 29.75 -1.24
CA LEU A 232 4.50 29.31 0.15
C LEU A 232 5.93 29.00 0.61
N THR A 233 6.83 28.71 -0.32
CA THR A 233 8.26 28.45 -0.05
C THR A 233 9.17 29.63 -0.35
N GLY A 234 8.60 30.83 -0.53
CA GLY A 234 9.39 32.04 -0.85
C GLY A 234 10.14 31.96 -2.16
N GLY A 235 9.58 31.30 -3.17
CA GLY A 235 10.14 31.15 -4.51
C GLY A 235 11.15 29.99 -4.66
N LYS A 236 11.36 29.16 -3.63
CA LYS A 236 12.40 28.14 -3.63
C LYS A 236 11.94 26.79 -4.22
N GLY A 237 10.67 26.43 -4.08
CA GLY A 237 10.16 25.08 -4.27
C GLY A 237 10.41 24.20 -3.02
N VAL A 238 10.15 22.90 -3.13
CA VAL A 238 10.32 21.94 -2.03
C VAL A 238 11.56 21.07 -2.18
N ASP A 239 12.17 20.65 -1.07
CA ASP A 239 13.34 19.78 -1.05
C ASP A 239 13.00 18.37 -1.56
N VAL A 240 11.77 17.91 -1.25
CA VAL A 240 11.26 16.61 -1.68
C VAL A 240 9.84 16.75 -2.21
N ALA A 241 9.59 16.26 -3.41
CA ALA A 241 8.25 16.08 -3.96
C ALA A 241 7.93 14.59 -4.06
N VAL A 242 6.76 14.19 -3.56
CA VAL A 242 6.30 12.80 -3.61
C VAL A 242 5.05 12.71 -4.48
N GLU A 243 5.09 11.85 -5.49
CA GLU A 243 3.94 11.55 -6.32
C GLU A 243 3.27 10.25 -5.84
N ALA A 244 1.99 10.33 -5.44
CA ALA A 244 1.19 9.22 -4.93
C ALA A 244 -0.25 9.22 -5.48
N ALA A 245 -0.47 9.76 -6.70
CA ALA A 245 -1.79 9.97 -7.31
C ALA A 245 -2.03 9.25 -8.64
N TRP A 246 -1.00 8.67 -9.27
CA TRP A 246 -1.02 7.92 -10.54
C TRP A 246 -1.36 8.74 -11.80
N ALA A 247 -1.16 10.00 -11.80
CA ALA A 247 -1.49 10.82 -12.96
C ALA A 247 -0.25 11.50 -13.56
N ASP A 248 -0.14 11.57 -14.89
CA ASP A 248 0.94 12.31 -15.56
C ASP A 248 1.03 13.74 -15.09
N ALA A 249 -0.12 14.39 -14.91
CA ALA A 249 -0.18 15.77 -14.41
C ALA A 249 0.41 15.90 -13.00
N SER A 250 0.24 14.89 -12.12
CA SER A 250 0.81 14.91 -10.77
C SER A 250 2.33 14.70 -10.78
N VAL A 251 2.83 13.84 -11.67
CA VAL A 251 4.27 13.64 -11.89
C VAL A 251 4.95 14.93 -12.35
N GLN A 252 4.38 15.58 -13.37
CA GLN A 252 4.89 16.84 -13.87
C GLN A 252 4.85 17.94 -12.82
N SER A 253 3.74 18.06 -12.07
CA SER A 253 3.58 19.03 -10.99
C SER A 253 4.56 18.78 -9.83
N ALA A 254 4.80 17.51 -9.48
CA ALA A 254 5.79 17.14 -8.47
C ALA A 254 7.20 17.61 -8.89
N ALA A 255 7.61 17.30 -10.12
CA ALA A 255 8.91 17.73 -10.65
C ALA A 255 9.01 19.25 -10.76
N ALA A 256 7.93 19.91 -11.22
CA ALA A 256 7.90 21.37 -11.33
C ALA A 256 7.97 22.06 -9.96
N SER A 257 7.41 21.46 -8.90
CA SER A 257 7.40 22.02 -7.53
C SER A 257 8.71 21.82 -6.76
N ALA A 258 9.54 20.86 -7.17
CA ALA A 258 10.82 20.61 -6.51
C ALA A 258 11.80 21.78 -6.69
N ALA A 259 12.58 22.06 -5.67
CA ALA A 259 13.70 23.02 -5.73
C ALA A 259 14.83 22.52 -6.64
N PRO A 260 15.71 23.38 -7.12
CA PRO A 260 16.97 22.93 -7.75
C PRO A 260 17.76 22.00 -6.81
N GLY A 261 18.24 20.86 -7.34
CA GLY A 261 18.87 19.79 -6.57
C GLY A 261 17.90 18.92 -5.77
N GLY A 262 16.60 19.19 -5.86
CA GLY A 262 15.56 18.47 -5.11
C GLY A 262 15.36 17.02 -5.56
N ARG A 263 14.60 16.28 -4.77
CA ARG A 263 14.27 14.87 -5.00
C ARG A 263 12.81 14.72 -5.37
N VAL A 264 12.52 13.91 -6.37
CA VAL A 264 11.15 13.54 -6.76
C VAL A 264 11.00 12.04 -6.58
N VAL A 265 10.11 11.63 -5.69
CA VAL A 265 9.87 10.22 -5.37
C VAL A 265 8.53 9.79 -5.96
N LEU A 266 8.57 8.84 -6.88
CA LEU A 266 7.41 8.34 -7.59
C LEU A 266 6.94 7.04 -6.93
N VAL A 267 5.75 7.06 -6.38
CA VAL A 267 5.13 5.93 -5.63
C VAL A 267 3.87 5.45 -6.34
N GLY A 268 3.15 6.34 -6.98
CA GLY A 268 1.97 6.01 -7.78
C GLY A 268 2.29 5.06 -8.94
N ILE A 269 1.30 4.26 -9.34
CA ILE A 269 1.39 3.35 -10.49
C ILE A 269 0.50 3.91 -11.60
N PRO A 270 1.08 4.35 -12.73
CA PRO A 270 0.29 4.88 -13.85
C PRO A 270 -0.54 3.78 -14.52
N SER A 271 -1.73 4.13 -15.01
CA SER A 271 -2.63 3.17 -15.67
C SER A 271 -2.14 2.74 -17.05
N ASP A 272 -1.44 3.62 -17.76
CA ASP A 272 -0.90 3.38 -19.11
C ASP A 272 0.55 2.87 -19.14
N ASP A 273 1.11 2.57 -17.96
CA ASP A 273 2.48 2.07 -17.77
C ASP A 273 3.57 2.99 -18.37
N ARG A 274 3.29 4.30 -18.39
CA ARG A 274 4.18 5.33 -18.92
C ARG A 274 4.46 6.41 -17.91
N LEU A 275 5.62 7.01 -18.02
CA LEU A 275 6.06 8.16 -17.24
C LEU A 275 6.39 9.30 -18.18
N THR A 276 5.63 10.39 -18.12
CA THR A 276 5.90 11.60 -18.91
C THR A 276 6.46 12.70 -18.04
N LEU A 277 7.61 13.24 -18.40
CA LEU A 277 8.29 14.33 -17.70
C LEU A 277 8.95 15.28 -18.69
N GLU A 278 8.76 16.57 -18.50
CA GLU A 278 9.49 17.58 -19.25
C GLU A 278 10.99 17.57 -18.92
N HIS A 279 11.81 17.20 -19.92
CA HIS A 279 13.25 17.10 -19.77
C HIS A 279 13.89 18.40 -19.28
N SER A 280 13.44 19.56 -19.77
CA SER A 280 14.01 20.86 -19.38
C SER A 280 13.76 21.19 -17.90
N THR A 281 12.58 20.81 -17.38
CA THR A 281 12.23 20.97 -15.96
C THR A 281 13.17 20.14 -15.08
N ALA A 282 13.32 18.85 -15.37
CA ALA A 282 14.16 17.96 -14.59
C ALA A 282 15.65 18.33 -14.69
N ARG A 283 16.16 18.55 -15.92
CA ARG A 283 17.57 18.81 -16.17
C ARG A 283 18.05 20.14 -15.58
N ARG A 284 17.30 21.23 -15.79
CA ARG A 284 17.75 22.56 -15.32
C ARG A 284 17.80 22.66 -13.80
N LYS A 285 17.02 21.82 -13.12
CA LYS A 285 17.01 21.72 -11.65
C LYS A 285 17.93 20.62 -11.12
N GLU A 286 18.57 19.83 -11.99
CA GLU A 286 19.35 18.64 -11.58
C GLU A 286 18.60 17.73 -10.62
N LEU A 287 17.31 17.43 -10.93
CA LEU A 287 16.45 16.66 -10.05
C LEU A 287 16.94 15.21 -9.92
N THR A 288 16.89 14.69 -8.72
CA THR A 288 17.03 13.25 -8.46
C THR A 288 15.65 12.60 -8.54
N LEU A 289 15.44 11.74 -9.55
CA LEU A 289 14.23 10.96 -9.70
C LEU A 289 14.39 9.58 -9.04
N VAL A 290 13.48 9.22 -8.15
CA VAL A 290 13.52 7.98 -7.39
C VAL A 290 12.20 7.24 -7.54
N LEU A 291 12.22 6.03 -8.10
CA LEU A 291 11.06 5.17 -8.12
C LEU A 291 11.03 4.33 -6.84
N SER A 292 9.85 4.24 -6.22
CA SER A 292 9.61 3.40 -5.04
C SER A 292 8.77 2.19 -5.45
N ARG A 293 9.23 1.00 -5.11
CA ARG A 293 8.51 -0.24 -5.39
C ARG A 293 8.26 -1.02 -4.12
N ARG A 294 6.98 -1.19 -3.77
CA ARG A 294 6.58 -2.05 -2.64
C ARG A 294 7.27 -1.65 -1.33
N MET A 295 7.74 -2.62 -0.56
CA MET A 295 8.38 -2.40 0.74
C MET A 295 9.58 -3.33 0.94
N LYS A 296 10.53 -2.91 1.77
CA LYS A 296 11.73 -3.68 2.09
C LYS A 296 11.84 -3.86 3.61
N ASN A 297 11.53 -5.05 4.11
CA ASN A 297 11.69 -5.43 5.53
C ASN A 297 11.05 -4.42 6.51
N THR A 298 9.87 -3.90 6.20
CA THR A 298 9.26 -2.81 6.98
C THR A 298 8.32 -3.29 8.08
N TYR A 299 7.82 -4.54 8.04
CA TYR A 299 6.83 -5.05 9.00
C TYR A 299 7.23 -4.92 10.48
N PRO A 300 8.48 -5.26 10.92
CA PRO A 300 8.85 -5.08 12.32
C PRO A 300 8.80 -3.62 12.77
N GLY A 301 9.17 -2.69 11.88
CA GLY A 301 9.08 -1.25 12.11
C GLY A 301 7.63 -0.77 12.14
N ALA A 302 6.80 -1.22 11.19
CA ALA A 302 5.39 -0.88 11.08
C ALA A 302 4.61 -1.34 12.34
N ILE A 303 4.81 -2.58 12.80
CA ILE A 303 4.22 -3.10 14.03
C ILE A 303 4.58 -2.21 15.23
N ARG A 304 5.85 -1.82 15.35
CA ARG A 304 6.29 -0.93 16.43
C ARG A 304 5.62 0.44 16.36
N MET A 305 5.54 1.04 15.17
CA MET A 305 4.90 2.34 15.00
C MET A 305 3.42 2.32 15.38
N VAL A 306 2.70 1.26 15.01
CA VAL A 306 1.29 1.09 15.39
C VAL A 306 1.14 0.85 16.88
N LYS A 307 1.96 -0.03 17.47
CA LYS A 307 1.95 -0.33 18.90
C LYS A 307 2.19 0.91 19.77
N GLU A 308 3.04 1.82 19.29
CA GLU A 308 3.39 3.06 19.99
C GLU A 308 2.47 4.23 19.60
N ASN A 309 1.38 4.00 18.85
CA ASN A 309 0.44 5.02 18.36
C ASN A 309 1.14 6.17 17.62
N LEU A 310 2.19 5.86 16.87
CA LEU A 310 2.93 6.86 16.09
C LEU A 310 2.27 7.19 14.76
N VAL A 311 1.35 6.35 14.28
CA VAL A 311 0.58 6.55 13.05
C VAL A 311 -0.88 6.22 13.31
N ASP A 312 -1.78 6.99 12.71
CA ASP A 312 -3.22 6.73 12.74
C ASP A 312 -3.61 5.94 11.49
N LEU A 313 -3.78 4.62 11.65
CA LEU A 313 -4.30 3.74 10.59
C LEU A 313 -5.82 3.75 10.57
N LYS A 314 -6.45 3.75 11.74
CA LYS A 314 -7.92 3.65 11.87
C LYS A 314 -8.64 4.85 11.30
N GLY A 315 -8.07 6.04 11.45
CA GLY A 315 -8.60 7.26 10.86
C GLY A 315 -8.64 7.27 9.33
N LEU A 316 -7.96 6.33 8.67
CA LEU A 316 -8.01 6.15 7.22
C LEU A 316 -9.18 5.26 6.78
N ILE A 317 -9.71 4.39 7.64
CA ILE A 317 -10.78 3.44 7.33
C ILE A 317 -12.11 4.18 7.29
N THR A 318 -12.71 4.26 6.10
CA THR A 318 -14.01 4.93 5.91
C THR A 318 -15.16 3.95 5.72
N HIS A 319 -14.90 2.78 5.12
CA HIS A 319 -15.94 1.82 4.76
C HIS A 319 -15.54 0.40 5.15
N ARG A 320 -16.55 -0.41 5.46
CA ARG A 320 -16.42 -1.82 5.79
C ARG A 320 -17.50 -2.61 5.07
N PHE A 321 -17.10 -3.70 4.42
CA PHE A 321 -18.00 -4.61 3.72
C PHE A 321 -17.68 -6.06 4.10
N PRO A 322 -18.66 -6.94 4.18
CA PRO A 322 -18.40 -8.37 4.26
C PRO A 322 -17.82 -8.88 2.92
N LEU A 323 -17.10 -10.00 2.95
CA LEU A 323 -16.52 -10.61 1.73
C LEU A 323 -17.57 -10.85 0.65
N SER A 324 -18.81 -11.20 1.02
CA SER A 324 -19.92 -11.41 0.09
C SER A 324 -20.32 -10.16 -0.70
N GLU A 325 -19.99 -8.98 -0.22
CA GLU A 325 -20.28 -7.69 -0.84
C GLU A 325 -19.04 -7.04 -1.50
N LEU A 326 -17.95 -7.80 -1.67
CA LEU A 326 -16.72 -7.31 -2.28
C LEU A 326 -16.95 -6.63 -3.66
N PRO A 327 -17.81 -7.15 -4.56
CA PRO A 327 -18.08 -6.46 -5.83
C PRO A 327 -18.64 -5.04 -5.64
N ALA A 328 -19.54 -4.83 -4.67
CA ALA A 328 -20.06 -3.51 -4.33
C ALA A 328 -18.99 -2.60 -3.71
N ALA A 329 -18.13 -3.15 -2.84
CA ALA A 329 -17.01 -2.46 -2.24
C ALA A 329 -16.02 -1.94 -3.31
N PHE A 330 -15.73 -2.75 -4.33
CA PHE A 330 -14.89 -2.35 -5.46
C PHE A 330 -15.53 -1.27 -6.31
N ALA A 331 -16.83 -1.39 -6.62
CA ALA A 331 -17.55 -0.38 -7.39
C ALA A 331 -17.54 0.99 -6.68
N LEU A 332 -17.84 1.02 -5.37
CA LEU A 332 -17.78 2.22 -4.55
C LEU A 332 -16.37 2.83 -4.53
N ASN A 333 -15.35 2.01 -4.33
CA ASN A 333 -13.96 2.49 -4.23
C ASN A 333 -13.44 3.00 -5.59
N ALA A 334 -13.79 2.33 -6.70
CA ALA A 334 -13.42 2.74 -8.05
C ALA A 334 -14.13 4.03 -8.50
N GLY A 335 -15.36 4.27 -8.00
CA GLY A 335 -16.14 5.49 -8.26
C GLY A 335 -15.71 6.69 -7.42
N TYR A 336 -14.89 6.50 -6.40
CA TYR A 336 -14.62 7.50 -5.36
C TYR A 336 -15.88 7.98 -4.65
N ASP A 337 -16.88 7.10 -4.53
CA ASP A 337 -18.18 7.42 -3.96
C ASP A 337 -18.12 7.54 -2.43
N GLU A 338 -19.14 8.15 -1.84
CA GLU A 338 -19.35 8.24 -0.39
C GLU A 338 -18.13 8.71 0.43
N GLN A 339 -17.29 9.57 -0.15
CA GLN A 339 -16.08 10.09 0.48
C GLN A 339 -15.05 9.00 0.87
N VAL A 340 -14.94 7.95 0.07
CA VAL A 340 -14.06 6.82 0.33
C VAL A 340 -12.59 7.23 0.42
N VAL A 341 -11.90 6.69 1.44
CA VAL A 341 -10.44 6.75 1.58
C VAL A 341 -9.88 5.33 1.60
N LYS A 342 -10.29 4.51 2.58
CA LYS A 342 -9.88 3.11 2.68
C LYS A 342 -11.07 2.22 2.96
N VAL A 343 -11.20 1.18 2.16
CA VAL A 343 -12.22 0.14 2.32
C VAL A 343 -11.59 -1.09 2.96
N MET A 344 -12.22 -1.60 4.02
CA MET A 344 -11.86 -2.86 4.65
C MET A 344 -12.91 -3.92 4.38
N ILE A 345 -12.45 -5.14 4.18
CA ILE A 345 -13.28 -6.33 4.02
C ILE A 345 -13.22 -7.15 5.31
N THR A 346 -14.39 -7.45 5.84
CA THR A 346 -14.55 -8.26 7.05
C THR A 346 -14.95 -9.68 6.67
N TYR A 347 -14.40 -10.63 7.41
CA TYR A 347 -14.68 -12.06 7.22
C TYR A 347 -15.55 -12.54 8.38
N GLY A 348 -16.62 -13.29 8.06
CA GLY A 348 -17.64 -13.67 9.02
C GLY A 348 -17.11 -14.29 10.30
N GLY A 349 -17.46 -13.67 11.42
CA GLY A 349 -17.73 -14.20 12.74
C GLY A 349 -16.67 -15.02 13.45
N ILE A 350 -15.76 -14.35 14.20
CA ILE A 350 -15.60 -14.79 15.59
C ILE A 350 -16.62 -13.99 16.40
N ARG A 351 -17.68 -14.61 16.88
CA ARG A 351 -18.37 -14.10 18.06
C ARG A 351 -17.33 -14.14 19.16
N GLU A 352 -16.95 -12.96 19.66
CA GLU A 352 -16.26 -12.86 20.95
C GLU A 352 -17.12 -13.60 21.96
N SER A 353 -16.63 -14.71 22.45
CA SER A 353 -17.20 -15.45 23.59
C SER A 353 -16.53 -14.95 24.87
#